data_e20248654513fbfefc64bc862c7db5ce
#
_entry.id   e20248654513fbfefc64bc862c7db5ce
#
_cell.length_a   1.000
_cell.length_b   1.000
_cell.length_c   1.000
_cell.angle_alpha   90.00
_cell.angle_beta   90.00
_cell.angle_gamma   90.00
#
_symmetry.space_group_name_H-M   'P 1'
#
loop_
_entity.id
_entity.type
_entity.pdbx_description
1 polymer ?
#
loop_
_entity_poly.entity_id
_entity_poly.type
_entity_poly.pdbx_seq_one_letter_code
_entity_poly.pdbx_strand_id
1 'polypeptide(L)'
;MSISNSHKNAVDRQFGEQANAYLTSAVHAQGKDLQRLAQLLEPHADARLLDLGCGAGHASFTAAARVAQVVAYDLSAQMLAVVEQAAAEKGLSNIQLQQGVAESLPFEDAGFDLVISRYSAHHWHDVGQALREVKRVLKPGGRAIFMDVVSPGHPLLDIYLQTVEVLRDTSHVRNYAPGEWLALLTEAGLVVREVTSDRLMLEFGSWVARMRTPAHFVTAIRALQQSVSQEVAAHFAIQPDGSFTSDIMMFDVTKG
;
A
#
# COMPACT_ATOMS: atom_id res chain seq x y z
N MET A 1 11.70 3.20 31.31
CA MET A 1 12.17 3.49 29.94
C MET A 1 10.93 3.79 29.13
N SER A 2 10.82 4.99 28.60
CA SER A 2 9.68 5.45 27.81
C SER A 2 9.56 4.59 26.55
N ILE A 3 8.39 4.01 26.29
CA ILE A 3 8.03 3.32 25.04
C ILE A 3 7.88 4.41 23.95
N SER A 4 8.98 5.09 23.64
CA SER A 4 8.98 6.15 22.62
C SER A 4 9.18 5.62 21.20
N ASN A 5 9.22 4.30 21.03
CA ASN A 5 9.32 3.65 19.73
C ASN A 5 7.95 3.03 19.39
N SER A 6 6.94 3.87 19.25
CA SER A 6 5.66 3.39 18.73
C SER A 6 5.84 2.87 17.29
N HIS A 7 5.01 1.93 16.88
CA HIS A 7 4.99 1.42 15.49
C HIS A 7 4.94 2.58 14.46
N LYS A 8 4.14 3.61 14.72
CA LYS A 8 4.08 4.86 13.97
C LYS A 8 5.47 5.47 13.72
N ASN A 9 6.31 5.59 14.77
CA ASN A 9 7.65 6.16 14.62
C ASN A 9 8.59 5.23 13.85
N ALA A 10 8.38 3.91 13.90
CA ALA A 10 9.14 2.95 13.11
C ALA A 10 8.82 3.09 11.62
N VAL A 11 7.54 3.18 11.25
CA VAL A 11 7.07 3.41 9.87
C VAL A 11 7.61 4.75 9.34
N ASP A 12 7.40 5.87 10.06
CA ASP A 12 7.86 7.20 9.62
C ASP A 12 9.37 7.24 9.36
N ARG A 13 10.18 6.69 10.26
CA ARG A 13 11.63 6.62 10.09
C ARG A 13 12.04 5.74 8.90
N GLN A 14 11.38 4.57 8.74
CA GLN A 14 11.71 3.61 7.69
C GLN A 14 11.43 4.19 6.30
N PHE A 15 10.30 4.84 6.11
CA PHE A 15 9.88 5.38 4.82
C PHE A 15 10.40 6.78 4.54
N GLY A 16 10.50 7.63 5.54
CA GLY A 16 10.95 9.02 5.36
C GLY A 16 12.35 9.11 4.74
N GLU A 17 13.30 8.32 5.21
CA GLU A 17 14.67 8.26 4.66
C GLU A 17 14.75 7.69 3.24
N GLN A 18 13.71 6.98 2.77
CA GLN A 18 13.66 6.29 1.47
C GLN A 18 12.78 6.99 0.43
N ALA A 19 12.16 8.11 0.76
CA ALA A 19 11.13 8.75 -0.05
C ALA A 19 11.54 8.95 -1.53
N ASN A 20 12.76 9.41 -1.81
CA ASN A 20 13.26 9.58 -3.17
C ASN A 20 13.46 8.24 -3.93
N ALA A 21 13.87 7.18 -3.23
CA ALA A 21 14.04 5.86 -3.84
C ALA A 21 12.68 5.26 -4.28
N TYR A 22 11.61 5.58 -3.55
CA TYR A 22 10.26 5.18 -3.92
C TYR A 22 9.74 5.94 -5.16
N LEU A 23 10.04 7.24 -5.30
CA LEU A 23 9.63 8.03 -6.45
C LEU A 23 10.19 7.49 -7.78
N THR A 24 11.45 7.02 -7.78
CA THR A 24 12.13 6.52 -8.99
C THR A 24 11.92 5.02 -9.24
N SER A 25 11.20 4.32 -8.36
CA SER A 25 10.98 2.88 -8.44
C SER A 25 10.03 2.52 -9.60
N ALA A 26 10.53 1.81 -10.62
CA ALA A 26 9.74 1.38 -11.78
C ALA A 26 8.53 0.50 -11.38
N VAL A 27 8.68 -0.36 -10.37
CA VAL A 27 7.60 -1.21 -9.84
C VAL A 27 6.42 -0.37 -9.32
N HIS A 28 6.70 0.79 -8.71
CA HIS A 28 5.66 1.68 -8.19
C HIS A 28 5.12 2.63 -9.26
N ALA A 29 5.96 3.02 -10.25
CA ALA A 29 5.61 4.03 -11.24
C ALA A 29 4.80 3.51 -12.43
N GLN A 30 4.86 2.20 -12.77
CA GLN A 30 4.37 1.66 -14.04
C GLN A 30 3.57 0.36 -13.90
N GLY A 31 2.99 0.08 -12.74
CA GLY A 31 2.21 -1.13 -12.49
C GLY A 31 0.89 -1.19 -13.28
N LYS A 32 0.45 -2.40 -13.67
CA LYS A 32 -0.88 -2.64 -14.28
C LYS A 32 -2.02 -2.17 -13.38
N ASP A 33 -1.81 -2.23 -12.07
CA ASP A 33 -2.71 -1.73 -11.03
C ASP A 33 -2.97 -0.23 -11.18
N LEU A 34 -1.96 0.60 -11.49
CA LEU A 34 -2.13 2.01 -11.79
C LEU A 34 -2.90 2.25 -13.09
N GLN A 35 -2.70 1.41 -14.12
CA GLN A 35 -3.47 1.48 -15.36
C GLN A 35 -4.95 1.15 -15.09
N ARG A 36 -5.20 0.10 -14.29
CA ARG A 36 -6.56 -0.26 -13.88
C ARG A 36 -7.20 0.85 -13.03
N LEU A 37 -6.46 1.40 -12.06
CA LEU A 37 -6.91 2.53 -11.27
C LEU A 37 -7.31 3.71 -12.18
N ALA A 38 -6.48 4.05 -13.14
CA ALA A 38 -6.75 5.12 -14.11
C ALA A 38 -8.11 4.94 -14.81
N GLN A 39 -8.39 3.71 -15.31
CA GLN A 39 -9.66 3.37 -15.95
C GLN A 39 -10.86 3.49 -14.98
N LEU A 40 -10.68 3.05 -13.75
CA LEU A 40 -11.72 3.12 -12.72
C LEU A 40 -12.06 4.56 -12.31
N LEU A 41 -11.13 5.49 -12.48
CA LEU A 41 -11.31 6.90 -12.15
C LEU A 41 -11.91 7.74 -13.30
N GLU A 42 -11.86 7.29 -14.55
CA GLU A 42 -12.37 8.04 -15.71
C GLU A 42 -13.82 8.58 -15.55
N PRO A 43 -14.78 7.84 -14.94
CA PRO A 43 -16.15 8.35 -14.77
C PRO A 43 -16.29 9.39 -13.64
N HIS A 44 -15.21 9.78 -12.97
CA HIS A 44 -15.25 10.54 -11.72
C HIS A 44 -14.53 11.89 -11.79
N ALA A 45 -14.64 12.60 -12.93
CA ALA A 45 -13.90 13.84 -13.17
C ALA A 45 -14.12 14.93 -12.12
N ASP A 46 -15.31 15.03 -11.53
CA ASP A 46 -15.66 16.03 -10.51
C ASP A 46 -15.38 15.56 -9.06
N ALA A 47 -14.81 14.37 -8.89
CA ALA A 47 -14.63 13.76 -7.57
C ALA A 47 -13.56 14.44 -6.73
N ARG A 48 -13.80 14.43 -5.42
CA ARG A 48 -12.78 14.64 -4.38
C ARG A 48 -12.29 13.30 -3.88
N LEU A 49 -11.00 13.03 -4.04
CA LEU A 49 -10.36 11.75 -3.76
C LEU A 49 -9.34 11.87 -2.61
N LEU A 50 -9.34 10.88 -1.71
CA LEU A 50 -8.33 10.65 -0.70
C LEU A 50 -7.40 9.50 -1.14
N ASP A 51 -6.09 9.76 -1.24
CA ASP A 51 -5.05 8.73 -1.39
C ASP A 51 -4.45 8.44 -0.02
N LEU A 52 -4.86 7.34 0.60
CA LEU A 52 -4.58 6.96 1.98
C LEU A 52 -3.31 6.10 2.07
N GLY A 53 -2.25 6.67 2.68
CA GLY A 53 -0.91 6.10 2.66
C GLY A 53 -0.29 6.28 1.27
N CYS A 54 -0.23 7.53 0.80
CA CYS A 54 0.13 7.85 -0.58
C CYS A 54 1.61 7.57 -0.92
N GLY A 55 2.48 7.42 0.10
CA GLY A 55 3.92 7.25 -0.10
C GLY A 55 4.50 8.34 -1.01
N ALA A 56 5.26 7.94 -2.02
CA ALA A 56 5.85 8.87 -2.99
C ALA A 56 4.87 9.38 -4.07
N GLY A 57 3.55 9.13 -3.94
CA GLY A 57 2.50 9.78 -4.71
C GLY A 57 2.11 9.19 -6.05
N HIS A 58 2.57 8.00 -6.42
CA HIS A 58 2.27 7.42 -7.74
C HIS A 58 0.77 7.26 -8.02
N ALA A 59 -0.02 6.83 -7.01
CA ALA A 59 -1.47 6.75 -7.12
C ALA A 59 -2.10 8.15 -7.12
N SER A 60 -1.60 9.08 -6.30
CA SER A 60 -2.00 10.49 -6.30
C SER A 60 -1.82 11.15 -7.67
N PHE A 61 -0.67 10.96 -8.34
CA PHE A 61 -0.42 11.54 -9.66
C PHE A 61 -1.31 10.92 -10.74
N THR A 62 -1.56 9.62 -10.65
CA THR A 62 -2.50 8.93 -11.54
C THR A 62 -3.91 9.47 -11.38
N ALA A 63 -4.34 9.71 -10.14
CA ALA A 63 -5.65 10.25 -9.81
C ALA A 63 -5.78 11.72 -10.20
N ALA A 64 -4.77 12.55 -9.93
CA ALA A 64 -4.80 13.99 -10.18
C ALA A 64 -5.07 14.37 -11.65
N ALA A 65 -4.67 13.50 -12.57
CA ALA A 65 -4.96 13.67 -14.01
C ALA A 65 -6.42 13.38 -14.38
N ARG A 66 -7.27 12.90 -13.44
CA ARG A 66 -8.60 12.34 -13.74
C ARG A 66 -9.72 12.86 -12.87
N VAL A 67 -9.40 13.39 -11.68
CA VAL A 67 -10.40 13.86 -10.72
C VAL A 67 -10.19 15.35 -10.40
N ALA A 68 -11.20 16.01 -9.85
CA ALA A 68 -11.14 17.43 -9.54
C ALA A 68 -10.12 17.76 -8.44
N GLN A 69 -10.01 16.92 -7.41
CA GLN A 69 -9.13 17.15 -6.27
C GLN A 69 -8.62 15.84 -5.69
N VAL A 70 -7.33 15.80 -5.36
CA VAL A 70 -6.68 14.72 -4.62
C VAL A 70 -6.18 15.26 -3.28
N VAL A 71 -6.46 14.53 -2.20
CA VAL A 71 -5.77 14.70 -0.92
C VAL A 71 -4.78 13.54 -0.78
N ALA A 72 -3.49 13.83 -0.92
CA ALA A 72 -2.41 12.89 -0.65
C ALA A 72 -2.15 12.86 0.86
N TYR A 73 -2.43 11.73 1.49
CA TYR A 73 -2.38 11.57 2.94
C TYR A 73 -1.37 10.51 3.32
N ASP A 74 -0.39 10.87 4.13
CA ASP A 74 0.64 9.95 4.59
C ASP A 74 1.07 10.26 6.03
N LEU A 75 1.62 9.26 6.70
CA LEU A 75 2.21 9.40 8.03
C LEU A 75 3.51 10.19 7.98
N SER A 76 4.30 10.04 6.91
CA SER A 76 5.64 10.62 6.77
C SER A 76 5.60 11.99 6.09
N ALA A 77 6.03 13.02 6.83
CA ALA A 77 6.20 14.36 6.28
C ALA A 77 7.23 14.40 5.13
N GLN A 78 8.24 13.51 5.15
CA GLN A 78 9.24 13.43 4.10
C GLN A 78 8.65 12.84 2.80
N MET A 79 7.77 11.83 2.90
CA MET A 79 7.01 11.35 1.74
C MET A 79 6.16 12.46 1.13
N LEU A 80 5.44 13.21 1.95
CA LEU A 80 4.62 14.33 1.47
C LEU A 80 5.46 15.42 0.80
N ALA A 81 6.65 15.73 1.30
CA ALA A 81 7.56 16.69 0.66
C ALA A 81 8.02 16.21 -0.73
N VAL A 82 8.25 14.91 -0.91
CA VAL A 82 8.56 14.31 -2.24
C VAL A 82 7.35 14.39 -3.16
N VAL A 83 6.15 14.16 -2.65
CA VAL A 83 4.90 14.33 -3.44
C VAL A 83 4.74 15.78 -3.89
N GLU A 84 4.97 16.76 -3.01
CA GLU A 84 4.88 18.19 -3.33
C GLU A 84 5.80 18.58 -4.48
N GLN A 85 7.08 18.23 -4.34
CA GLN A 85 8.08 18.50 -5.38
C GLN A 85 7.71 17.85 -6.71
N ALA A 86 7.39 16.55 -6.69
CA ALA A 86 7.06 15.82 -7.92
C ALA A 86 5.75 16.30 -8.57
N ALA A 87 4.76 16.73 -7.78
CA ALA A 87 3.53 17.34 -8.27
C ALA A 87 3.81 18.65 -9.00
N ALA A 88 4.66 19.53 -8.41
CA ALA A 88 5.07 20.78 -9.04
C ALA A 88 5.82 20.54 -10.37
N GLU A 89 6.77 19.59 -10.40
CA GLU A 89 7.51 19.22 -11.61
C GLU A 89 6.59 18.66 -12.72
N LYS A 90 5.49 18.00 -12.34
CA LYS A 90 4.47 17.45 -13.27
C LYS A 90 3.37 18.47 -13.62
N GLY A 91 3.38 19.67 -13.04
CA GLY A 91 2.35 20.68 -13.26
C GLY A 91 0.97 20.30 -12.67
N LEU A 92 0.92 19.44 -11.66
CA LEU A 92 -0.30 19.01 -10.98
C LEU A 92 -0.63 19.97 -9.84
N SER A 93 -1.65 20.81 -10.01
CA SER A 93 -2.05 21.83 -9.04
C SER A 93 -3.23 21.45 -8.15
N ASN A 94 -3.83 20.27 -8.36
CA ASN A 94 -5.03 19.80 -7.67
C ASN A 94 -4.73 18.74 -6.59
N ILE A 95 -3.48 18.65 -6.12
CA ILE A 95 -3.07 17.76 -5.03
C ILE A 95 -2.90 18.61 -3.75
N GLN A 96 -3.60 18.25 -2.70
CA GLN A 96 -3.42 18.76 -1.34
C GLN A 96 -2.68 17.72 -0.50
N LEU A 97 -1.81 18.16 0.39
CA LEU A 97 -1.04 17.29 1.27
C LEU A 97 -1.57 17.35 2.68
N GLN A 98 -1.72 16.21 3.33
CA GLN A 98 -2.15 16.14 4.72
C GLN A 98 -1.42 15.01 5.44
N GLN A 99 -0.80 15.32 6.57
CA GLN A 99 -0.11 14.33 7.40
C GLN A 99 -1.05 13.70 8.43
N GLY A 100 -0.92 12.37 8.64
CA GLY A 100 -1.62 11.66 9.72
C GLY A 100 -1.59 10.15 9.59
N VAL A 101 -2.33 9.47 10.47
CA VAL A 101 -2.44 8.00 10.54
C VAL A 101 -3.77 7.53 9.97
N ALA A 102 -3.78 6.34 9.36
CA ALA A 102 -4.96 5.78 8.70
C ALA A 102 -6.12 5.51 9.69
N GLU A 103 -5.80 5.19 10.94
CA GLU A 103 -6.75 4.85 12.00
C GLU A 103 -7.51 6.06 12.60
N SER A 104 -7.13 7.29 12.22
CA SER A 104 -7.76 8.52 12.73
C SER A 104 -7.62 9.64 11.70
N LEU A 105 -8.59 9.72 10.80
CA LEU A 105 -8.58 10.68 9.70
C LEU A 105 -9.12 12.05 10.15
N PRO A 106 -8.36 13.16 9.96
CA PRO A 106 -8.78 14.50 10.39
C PRO A 106 -9.77 15.14 9.41
N PHE A 107 -10.68 14.34 8.87
CA PHE A 107 -11.69 14.80 7.92
C PHE A 107 -13.09 14.56 8.47
N GLU A 108 -14.01 15.39 8.01
CA GLU A 108 -15.42 15.26 8.34
C GLU A 108 -16.04 14.02 7.68
N ASP A 109 -17.17 13.56 8.23
CA ASP A 109 -17.97 12.49 7.67
C ASP A 109 -18.44 12.86 6.26
N ALA A 110 -18.48 11.87 5.37
CA ALA A 110 -18.95 12.06 4.00
C ALA A 110 -18.22 13.18 3.21
N GLY A 111 -16.92 13.35 3.45
CA GLY A 111 -16.10 14.36 2.80
C GLY A 111 -15.53 13.97 1.44
N PHE A 112 -15.54 12.69 1.06
CA PHE A 112 -14.88 12.18 -0.14
C PHE A 112 -15.82 11.34 -1.00
N ASP A 113 -15.70 11.51 -2.31
CA ASP A 113 -16.36 10.66 -3.30
C ASP A 113 -15.62 9.33 -3.47
N LEU A 114 -14.29 9.40 -3.40
CA LEU A 114 -13.38 8.29 -3.62
C LEU A 114 -12.30 8.22 -2.54
N VAL A 115 -11.93 7.00 -2.14
CA VAL A 115 -10.72 6.72 -1.35
C VAL A 115 -9.91 5.67 -2.09
N ILE A 116 -8.60 5.87 -2.21
CA ILE A 116 -7.68 4.85 -2.73
C ILE A 116 -6.60 4.58 -1.70
N SER A 117 -6.05 3.37 -1.71
CA SER A 117 -4.84 3.02 -0.98
C SER A 117 -4.06 1.98 -1.77
N ARG A 118 -2.74 2.15 -1.84
CA ARG A 118 -1.88 1.29 -2.63
C ARG A 118 -0.60 0.94 -1.92
N TYR A 119 -0.38 -0.37 -1.65
CA TYR A 119 0.80 -0.91 -0.97
C TYR A 119 1.10 -0.22 0.36
N SER A 120 0.06 0.00 1.17
CA SER A 120 0.16 0.72 2.44
C SER A 120 -0.51 0.00 3.61
N ALA A 121 -1.62 -0.71 3.38
CA ALA A 121 -2.42 -1.29 4.45
C ALA A 121 -1.66 -2.34 5.29
N HIS A 122 -0.65 -2.99 4.70
CA HIS A 122 0.21 -3.93 5.41
C HIS A 122 1.16 -3.28 6.44
N HIS A 123 1.16 -1.94 6.54
CA HIS A 123 1.85 -1.18 7.58
C HIS A 123 0.91 -0.57 8.63
N TRP A 124 -0.42 -0.62 8.44
CA TRP A 124 -1.35 -0.03 9.38
C TRP A 124 -1.40 -0.84 10.68
N HIS A 125 -1.40 -0.14 11.80
CA HIS A 125 -1.42 -0.78 13.12
C HIS A 125 -2.75 -1.50 13.38
N ASP A 126 -3.87 -0.89 12.97
CA ASP A 126 -5.23 -1.43 13.05
C ASP A 126 -5.97 -1.18 11.75
N VAL A 127 -5.86 -2.15 10.83
CA VAL A 127 -6.53 -2.09 9.52
C VAL A 127 -8.05 -2.01 9.65
N GLY A 128 -8.64 -2.69 10.63
CA GLY A 128 -10.08 -2.65 10.86
C GLY A 128 -10.55 -1.24 11.25
N GLN A 129 -9.78 -0.54 12.11
CA GLN A 129 -10.07 0.85 12.45
C GLN A 129 -9.89 1.78 11.25
N ALA A 130 -8.82 1.60 10.48
CA ALA A 130 -8.59 2.38 9.27
C ALA A 130 -9.74 2.23 8.25
N LEU A 131 -10.24 1.01 8.05
CA LEU A 131 -11.37 0.76 7.16
C LEU A 131 -12.69 1.39 7.67
N ARG A 132 -12.92 1.43 9.00
CA ARG A 132 -14.04 2.17 9.58
C ARG A 132 -13.94 3.68 9.32
N GLU A 133 -12.73 4.24 9.43
CA GLU A 133 -12.47 5.64 9.09
C GLU A 133 -12.71 5.90 7.59
N VAL A 134 -12.25 5.01 6.70
CA VAL A 134 -12.55 5.09 5.27
C VAL A 134 -14.05 5.13 5.02
N LYS A 135 -14.81 4.21 5.66
CA LYS A 135 -16.29 4.24 5.56
C LYS A 135 -16.88 5.56 6.06
N ARG A 136 -16.38 6.08 7.18
CA ARG A 136 -16.87 7.33 7.77
C ARG A 136 -16.71 8.51 6.81
N VAL A 137 -15.51 8.66 6.25
CA VAL A 137 -15.19 9.82 5.39
C VAL A 137 -15.76 9.70 3.96
N LEU A 138 -16.11 8.51 3.51
CA LEU A 138 -16.80 8.32 2.22
C LEU A 138 -18.23 8.88 2.27
N LYS A 139 -18.64 9.56 1.22
CA LYS A 139 -20.05 9.93 0.97
C LYS A 139 -20.92 8.68 0.85
N PRO A 140 -22.25 8.76 1.08
CA PRO A 140 -23.17 7.68 0.72
C PRO A 140 -22.99 7.29 -0.76
N GLY A 141 -22.84 6.01 -1.04
CA GLY A 141 -22.53 5.50 -2.38
C GLY A 141 -21.10 5.78 -2.87
N GLY A 142 -20.26 6.42 -2.05
CA GLY A 142 -18.84 6.64 -2.34
C GLY A 142 -18.09 5.31 -2.46
N ARG A 143 -16.94 5.33 -3.12
CA ARG A 143 -16.19 4.14 -3.53
C ARG A 143 -14.79 4.15 -2.94
N ALA A 144 -14.29 2.99 -2.51
CA ALA A 144 -12.89 2.83 -2.17
C ALA A 144 -12.24 1.73 -3.00
N ILE A 145 -10.94 1.91 -3.30
CA ILE A 145 -10.12 0.97 -4.07
C ILE A 145 -8.84 0.71 -3.27
N PHE A 146 -8.69 -0.53 -2.79
CA PHE A 146 -7.49 -0.98 -2.09
C PHE A 146 -6.67 -1.88 -3.00
N MET A 147 -5.38 -1.59 -3.14
CA MET A 147 -4.42 -2.38 -3.92
C MET A 147 -3.27 -2.77 -3.00
N ASP A 148 -3.11 -4.06 -2.74
CA ASP A 148 -2.03 -4.49 -1.83
C ASP A 148 -1.48 -5.88 -2.17
N VAL A 149 -0.31 -6.16 -1.61
CA VAL A 149 0.23 -7.53 -1.56
C VAL A 149 -0.66 -8.34 -0.62
N VAL A 150 -1.03 -9.53 -1.04
CA VAL A 150 -1.85 -10.43 -0.24
C VAL A 150 -1.12 -11.71 0.09
N SER A 151 -1.38 -12.24 1.27
CA SER A 151 -0.97 -13.60 1.62
C SER A 151 -1.78 -14.61 0.82
N PRO A 152 -1.17 -15.72 0.34
CA PRO A 152 -1.92 -16.79 -0.36
C PRO A 152 -3.00 -17.48 0.48
N GLY A 153 -3.05 -17.22 1.80
CA GLY A 153 -4.02 -17.83 2.71
C GLY A 153 -3.69 -19.28 3.13
N HIS A 154 -2.71 -19.93 2.51
CA HIS A 154 -2.23 -21.24 2.93
C HIS A 154 -1.14 -21.06 4.01
N PRO A 155 -1.23 -21.73 5.19
CA PRO A 155 -0.33 -21.45 6.33
C PRO A 155 1.15 -21.53 6.01
N LEU A 156 1.58 -22.51 5.18
CA LEU A 156 2.98 -22.66 4.77
C LEU A 156 3.47 -21.49 3.91
N LEU A 157 2.63 -20.98 3.02
CA LEU A 157 2.96 -19.86 2.14
C LEU A 157 2.87 -18.54 2.89
N ASP A 158 1.88 -18.41 3.77
CA ASP A 158 1.69 -17.23 4.62
C ASP A 158 2.92 -17.00 5.52
N ILE A 159 3.33 -18.01 6.28
CA ILE A 159 4.49 -17.84 7.20
C ILE A 159 5.77 -17.47 6.45
N TYR A 160 5.99 -18.02 5.26
CA TYR A 160 7.13 -17.63 4.43
C TYR A 160 7.07 -16.15 4.05
N LEU A 161 5.94 -15.70 3.47
CA LEU A 161 5.77 -14.31 3.02
C LEU A 161 5.95 -13.32 4.18
N GLN A 162 5.23 -13.53 5.29
CA GLN A 162 5.34 -12.67 6.46
C GLN A 162 6.78 -12.62 7.00
N THR A 163 7.51 -13.76 6.99
CA THR A 163 8.88 -13.80 7.50
C THR A 163 9.83 -12.99 6.62
N VAL A 164 9.78 -13.14 5.29
CA VAL A 164 10.69 -12.39 4.41
C VAL A 164 10.36 -10.89 4.40
N GLU A 165 9.08 -10.53 4.52
CA GLU A 165 8.67 -9.11 4.60
C GLU A 165 9.11 -8.46 5.91
N VAL A 166 8.94 -9.09 7.06
CA VAL A 166 9.39 -8.52 8.34
C VAL A 166 10.92 -8.44 8.45
N LEU A 167 11.66 -9.38 7.84
CA LEU A 167 13.12 -9.31 7.77
C LEU A 167 13.58 -8.18 6.84
N ARG A 168 12.86 -7.92 5.76
CA ARG A 168 13.15 -6.81 4.84
C ARG A 168 12.84 -5.47 5.48
N ASP A 169 11.70 -5.37 6.15
CA ASP A 169 11.14 -4.16 6.70
C ASP A 169 10.50 -4.42 8.07
N THR A 170 11.16 -3.99 9.13
CA THR A 170 10.70 -4.18 10.50
C THR A 170 9.45 -3.36 10.87
N SER A 171 8.98 -2.50 9.98
CA SER A 171 7.71 -1.79 10.12
C SER A 171 6.52 -2.53 9.49
N HIS A 172 6.77 -3.67 8.83
CA HIS A 172 5.73 -4.53 8.29
C HIS A 172 4.85 -5.11 9.40
N VAL A 173 3.54 -5.06 9.23
CA VAL A 173 2.55 -5.64 10.16
C VAL A 173 2.05 -6.97 9.62
N ARG A 174 1.35 -6.96 8.48
CA ARG A 174 0.79 -8.17 7.90
C ARG A 174 0.35 -7.97 6.44
N ASN A 175 0.70 -8.88 5.56
CA ASN A 175 0.00 -9.08 4.30
C ASN A 175 -1.24 -9.94 4.58
N TYR A 176 -2.42 -9.34 4.54
CA TYR A 176 -3.68 -10.02 4.81
C TYR A 176 -4.05 -10.95 3.66
N ALA A 177 -4.59 -12.14 3.98
CA ALA A 177 -5.13 -13.04 2.98
C ALA A 177 -6.44 -12.50 2.38
N PRO A 178 -6.85 -12.95 1.17
CA PRO A 178 -8.09 -12.49 0.55
C PRO A 178 -9.33 -12.66 1.44
N GLY A 179 -9.42 -13.77 2.18
CA GLY A 179 -10.51 -14.02 3.13
C GLY A 179 -10.49 -13.05 4.32
N GLU A 180 -9.30 -12.69 4.83
CA GLU A 180 -9.14 -11.69 5.89
C GLU A 180 -9.58 -10.30 5.38
N TRP A 181 -9.17 -9.91 4.17
CA TRP A 181 -9.61 -8.66 3.54
C TRP A 181 -11.14 -8.58 3.42
N LEU A 182 -11.77 -9.64 2.90
CA LEU A 182 -13.22 -9.68 2.72
C LEU A 182 -13.96 -9.56 4.08
N ALA A 183 -13.48 -10.24 5.11
CA ALA A 183 -14.03 -10.14 6.46
C ALA A 183 -13.89 -8.71 7.01
N LEU A 184 -12.69 -8.12 6.96
CA LEU A 184 -12.40 -6.78 7.46
C LEU A 184 -13.22 -5.69 6.74
N LEU A 185 -13.36 -5.78 5.42
CA LEU A 185 -14.18 -4.87 4.63
C LEU A 185 -15.66 -4.96 5.03
N THR A 186 -16.17 -6.19 5.18
CA THR A 186 -17.56 -6.44 5.60
C THR A 186 -17.83 -5.94 7.02
N GLU A 187 -16.92 -6.21 7.96
CA GLU A 187 -17.00 -5.74 9.35
C GLU A 187 -16.96 -4.22 9.46
N ALA A 188 -16.19 -3.56 8.59
CA ALA A 188 -16.20 -2.11 8.48
C ALA A 188 -17.49 -1.57 7.82
N GLY A 189 -18.34 -2.44 7.25
CA GLY A 189 -19.59 -2.10 6.56
C GLY A 189 -19.37 -1.51 5.17
N LEU A 190 -18.31 -1.94 4.50
CA LEU A 190 -18.05 -1.70 3.09
C LEU A 190 -18.55 -2.89 2.26
N VAL A 191 -19.15 -2.61 1.11
CA VAL A 191 -19.72 -3.63 0.22
C VAL A 191 -18.76 -3.89 -0.93
N VAL A 192 -18.27 -5.11 -1.04
CA VAL A 192 -17.35 -5.52 -2.11
C VAL A 192 -18.12 -5.60 -3.43
N ARG A 193 -17.60 -4.93 -4.46
CA ARG A 193 -18.14 -4.92 -5.82
C ARG A 193 -17.37 -5.83 -6.76
N GLU A 194 -16.05 -5.70 -6.73
CA GLU A 194 -15.16 -6.45 -7.60
C GLU A 194 -13.85 -6.75 -6.85
N VAL A 195 -13.30 -7.91 -7.10
CA VAL A 195 -11.96 -8.28 -6.64
C VAL A 195 -11.18 -8.79 -7.85
N THR A 196 -9.99 -8.24 -8.07
CA THR A 196 -9.09 -8.70 -9.12
C THR A 196 -7.75 -9.10 -8.52
N SER A 197 -7.12 -10.12 -9.08
CA SER A 197 -5.81 -10.60 -8.67
C SER A 197 -4.80 -10.47 -9.81
N ASP A 198 -3.54 -10.22 -9.46
CA ASP A 198 -2.40 -10.26 -10.38
C ASP A 198 -1.17 -10.76 -9.61
N ARG A 199 -0.08 -10.90 -10.32
CA ARG A 199 1.21 -11.34 -9.79
C ARG A 199 2.25 -10.22 -9.95
N LEU A 200 2.98 -9.91 -8.89
CA LEU A 200 4.01 -8.89 -8.86
C LEU A 200 5.39 -9.53 -8.75
N MET A 201 6.20 -9.39 -9.79
CA MET A 201 7.60 -9.83 -9.77
C MET A 201 8.44 -8.79 -9.03
N LEU A 202 9.21 -9.24 -8.06
CA LEU A 202 10.11 -8.45 -7.22
C LEU A 202 11.55 -8.89 -7.49
N GLU A 203 12.32 -8.00 -8.13
CA GLU A 203 13.76 -8.20 -8.31
C GLU A 203 14.44 -8.02 -6.94
N PHE A 204 15.19 -9.03 -6.51
CA PHE A 204 15.68 -9.14 -5.14
C PHE A 204 16.60 -7.98 -4.73
N GLY A 205 17.54 -7.63 -5.60
CA GLY A 205 18.52 -6.58 -5.31
C GLY A 205 17.85 -5.23 -5.05
N SER A 206 16.95 -4.81 -5.93
CA SER A 206 16.20 -3.56 -5.79
C SER A 206 15.18 -3.61 -4.66
N TRP A 207 14.60 -4.80 -4.39
CA TRP A 207 13.62 -4.99 -3.33
C TRP A 207 14.22 -4.76 -1.94
N VAL A 208 15.42 -5.31 -1.66
CA VAL A 208 16.12 -5.11 -0.38
C VAL A 208 16.80 -3.74 -0.30
N ALA A 209 17.37 -3.25 -1.41
CA ALA A 209 18.06 -1.96 -1.45
C ALA A 209 17.11 -0.80 -1.17
N ARG A 210 15.86 -0.87 -1.68
CA ARG A 210 14.83 0.15 -1.49
C ARG A 210 14.49 0.40 -0.01
N MET A 211 14.58 -0.66 0.83
CA MET A 211 14.36 -0.56 2.28
C MET A 211 15.67 -0.42 3.06
N ARG A 212 16.82 -0.34 2.39
CA ARG A 212 18.16 -0.40 3.03
C ARG A 212 18.24 -1.57 4.02
N THR A 213 17.68 -2.71 3.65
CA THR A 213 17.65 -3.89 4.50
C THR A 213 19.05 -4.23 4.99
N PRO A 214 19.30 -4.35 6.30
CA PRO A 214 20.62 -4.67 6.84
C PRO A 214 21.18 -5.96 6.26
N ALA A 215 22.50 -6.01 6.00
CA ALA A 215 23.13 -7.14 5.33
C ALA A 215 22.88 -8.50 6.01
N HIS A 216 22.80 -8.54 7.34
CA HIS A 216 22.48 -9.77 8.07
C HIS A 216 21.04 -10.25 7.82
N PHE A 217 20.07 -9.34 7.63
CA PHE A 217 18.71 -9.70 7.24
C PHE A 217 18.64 -10.14 5.79
N VAL A 218 19.38 -9.48 4.88
CA VAL A 218 19.51 -9.93 3.49
C VAL A 218 20.03 -11.37 3.43
N THR A 219 21.07 -11.68 4.22
CA THR A 219 21.63 -13.03 4.34
C THR A 219 20.58 -14.02 4.87
N ALA A 220 19.82 -13.63 5.90
CA ALA A 220 18.77 -14.48 6.48
C ALA A 220 17.64 -14.77 5.47
N ILE A 221 17.20 -13.77 4.72
CA ILE A 221 16.19 -13.94 3.66
C ILE A 221 16.71 -14.93 2.62
N ARG A 222 17.96 -14.77 2.15
CA ARG A 222 18.55 -15.69 1.15
C ARG A 222 18.68 -17.13 1.68
N ALA A 223 19.11 -17.28 2.92
CA ALA A 223 19.20 -18.61 3.55
C ALA A 223 17.82 -19.27 3.67
N LEU A 224 16.78 -18.51 4.03
CA LEU A 224 15.40 -19.01 4.06
C LEU A 224 14.94 -19.42 2.66
N GLN A 225 15.12 -18.58 1.63
CA GLN A 225 14.74 -18.88 0.25
C GLN A 225 15.38 -20.16 -0.30
N GLN A 226 16.60 -20.47 0.12
CA GLN A 226 17.34 -21.68 -0.28
C GLN A 226 16.90 -22.95 0.47
N SER A 227 16.17 -22.77 1.59
CA SER A 227 15.81 -23.86 2.49
C SER A 227 14.31 -24.21 2.47
N VAL A 228 13.50 -23.44 1.76
CA VAL A 228 12.05 -23.67 1.70
C VAL A 228 11.68 -24.93 0.91
N SER A 229 10.48 -25.43 1.13
CA SER A 229 9.93 -26.56 0.37
C SER A 229 9.66 -26.21 -1.10
N GLN A 230 9.50 -27.24 -1.93
CA GLN A 230 9.19 -27.05 -3.36
C GLN A 230 7.88 -26.27 -3.58
N GLU A 231 6.88 -26.50 -2.74
CA GLU A 231 5.59 -25.78 -2.84
C GLU A 231 5.77 -24.28 -2.65
N VAL A 232 6.58 -23.86 -1.66
CA VAL A 232 6.90 -22.45 -1.42
C VAL A 232 7.70 -21.88 -2.59
N ALA A 233 8.76 -22.56 -2.99
CA ALA A 233 9.61 -22.12 -4.09
C ALA A 233 8.83 -21.97 -5.41
N ALA A 234 7.94 -22.93 -5.69
CA ALA A 234 7.11 -22.90 -6.89
C ALA A 234 6.05 -21.80 -6.85
N HIS A 235 5.34 -21.64 -5.71
CA HIS A 235 4.30 -20.61 -5.58
C HIS A 235 4.88 -19.21 -5.78
N PHE A 236 5.97 -18.90 -5.09
CA PHE A 236 6.62 -17.58 -5.17
C PHE A 236 7.57 -17.48 -6.38
N ALA A 237 7.70 -18.51 -7.21
CA ALA A 237 8.60 -18.55 -8.36
C ALA A 237 10.01 -18.03 -8.01
N ILE A 238 10.57 -18.51 -6.88
CA ILE A 238 11.85 -18.03 -6.35
C ILE A 238 12.99 -18.37 -7.33
N GLN A 239 13.73 -17.33 -7.75
CA GLN A 239 14.83 -17.43 -8.70
C GLN A 239 16.18 -17.66 -7.98
N PRO A 240 17.22 -18.13 -8.70
CA PRO A 240 18.55 -18.33 -8.12
C PRO A 240 19.16 -17.06 -7.51
N ASP A 241 18.87 -15.88 -8.06
CA ASP A 241 19.31 -14.57 -7.56
C ASP A 241 18.51 -14.08 -6.33
N GLY A 242 17.39 -14.74 -6.01
CA GLY A 242 16.47 -14.39 -4.94
C GLY A 242 15.25 -13.59 -5.36
N SER A 243 15.17 -13.21 -6.62
CA SER A 243 13.96 -12.58 -7.17
C SER A 243 12.78 -13.53 -7.04
N PHE A 244 11.60 -13.00 -6.77
CA PHE A 244 10.41 -13.81 -6.52
C PHE A 244 9.13 -13.06 -6.92
N THR A 245 8.01 -13.72 -6.89
CA THR A 245 6.73 -13.17 -7.28
C THR A 245 5.73 -13.26 -6.13
N SER A 246 5.12 -12.14 -5.75
CA SER A 246 4.04 -12.07 -4.76
C SER A 246 2.67 -11.97 -5.42
N ASP A 247 1.64 -12.43 -4.72
CA ASP A 247 0.26 -12.18 -5.09
C ASP A 247 -0.12 -10.76 -4.71
N ILE A 248 -0.84 -10.07 -5.61
CA ILE A 248 -1.43 -8.77 -5.35
C ILE A 248 -2.91 -8.80 -5.66
N MET A 249 -3.68 -8.02 -4.94
CA MET A 249 -5.11 -7.88 -5.19
C MET A 249 -5.54 -6.43 -5.19
N MET A 250 -6.60 -6.17 -5.97
CA MET A 250 -7.34 -4.93 -5.94
C MET A 250 -8.76 -5.25 -5.47
N PHE A 251 -9.20 -4.56 -4.43
CA PHE A 251 -10.55 -4.63 -3.87
C PHE A 251 -11.26 -3.32 -4.18
N ASP A 252 -12.30 -3.41 -4.98
CA ASP A 252 -13.20 -2.31 -5.31
C ASP A 252 -14.46 -2.44 -4.45
N VAL A 253 -14.70 -1.46 -3.60
CA VAL A 253 -15.77 -1.49 -2.61
C VAL A 253 -16.56 -0.19 -2.60
N THR A 254 -17.81 -0.24 -2.10
CA THR A 254 -18.65 0.94 -1.90
C THR A 254 -19.08 1.07 -0.45
N LYS A 255 -19.33 2.31 -0.02
CA LYS A 255 -20.10 2.57 1.18
C LYS A 255 -21.57 2.21 0.90
N GLY A 256 -22.05 1.19 1.62
CA GLY A 256 -23.45 0.81 1.64
C GLY A 256 -24.33 1.81 2.38
#